data_3d7cf965e65f618456026d9548e8e367
#
_entry.id   3d7cf965e65f618456026d9548e8e367
#
_cell.length_a   1.000
_cell.length_b   1.000
_cell.length_c   1.000
_cell.angle_alpha   90.00
_cell.angle_beta   90.00
_cell.angle_gamma   90.00
#
_symmetry.space_group_name_H-M   'P 1'
#
loop_
_entity.id
_entity.type
_entity.pdbx_description
1 polymer ?
#
loop_
_entity_poly.entity_id
_entity_poly.type
_entity_poly.pdbx_seq_one_letter_code
_entity_poly.pdbx_strand_id
1 'polypeptide(L)'
;AGYRNAGVSRLSLGLQSASEEELRLLGRIHTREQFLQSFRAARDAGFDNINVDLMSALPGQSEESWQETLRFVCDLEPEHISAYSLIVEEGTPLYEEYGEMCADLEKYGDYASMPKRLQTKYEGCKCLPDEETDRNMYHHTKTTLAKLGYERYEISNYAKKDRNCRHNEGYWQRKDYLGLGLGAASLVGRERFTNTSDMSEYLENSGNLEKIRTDRETLTREDEMGEFMFLGLRMTKGVSKKDFQEYFGTSIEKIYGEVLEKYKKQGLLLEEDGRICLSRAGIHVSNAVMADFLL
;
A
#
# COMPACT_ATOMS: atom_id res chain seq x y z
N ALA A 1 -4.87 -2.51 27.31
CA ALA A 1 -4.79 -1.48 28.36
C ALA A 1 -3.36 -0.89 28.46
N GLY A 2 -2.28 -1.69 28.57
CA GLY A 2 -0.90 -1.20 28.72
C GLY A 2 -0.47 -0.23 27.64
N TYR A 3 -0.67 -0.55 26.36
CA TYR A 3 -0.35 0.33 25.24
C TYR A 3 -1.13 1.66 25.31
N ARG A 4 -2.41 1.61 25.66
CA ARG A 4 -3.22 2.84 25.78
C ARG A 4 -2.69 3.74 26.90
N ASN A 5 -2.35 3.15 28.05
CA ASN A 5 -1.75 3.88 29.18
C ASN A 5 -0.36 4.47 28.84
N ALA A 6 0.38 3.81 27.95
CA ALA A 6 1.66 4.31 27.46
C ALA A 6 1.53 5.40 26.38
N GLY A 7 0.29 5.82 26.04
CA GLY A 7 0.05 6.91 25.07
C GLY A 7 -0.19 6.46 23.62
N VAL A 8 -0.22 5.14 23.35
CA VAL A 8 -0.60 4.65 22.02
C VAL A 8 -2.05 5.03 21.74
N SER A 9 -2.29 5.77 20.66
CA SER A 9 -3.61 6.31 20.30
C SER A 9 -4.28 5.58 19.14
N ARG A 10 -3.53 4.82 18.34
CA ARG A 10 -4.03 4.09 17.16
C ARG A 10 -3.45 2.67 17.12
N LEU A 11 -4.26 1.71 16.74
CA LEU A 11 -3.84 0.35 16.48
C LEU A 11 -4.07 -0.01 15.00
N SER A 12 -3.23 -0.87 14.45
CA SER A 12 -3.46 -1.56 13.18
C SER A 12 -3.51 -3.06 13.43
N LEU A 13 -4.58 -3.71 12.98
CA LEU A 13 -4.82 -5.13 13.17
C LEU A 13 -4.93 -5.81 11.81
N GLY A 14 -4.03 -6.75 11.54
CA GLY A 14 -4.05 -7.52 10.30
C GLY A 14 -5.09 -8.65 10.38
N LEU A 15 -6.22 -8.49 9.68
CA LEU A 15 -7.15 -9.59 9.43
C LEU A 15 -6.76 -10.34 8.15
N GLN A 16 -6.47 -9.60 7.09
CA GLN A 16 -6.19 -10.02 5.73
C GLN A 16 -7.42 -10.57 5.00
N SER A 17 -8.10 -11.58 5.54
CA SER A 17 -9.34 -12.17 5.04
C SER A 17 -10.23 -12.66 6.17
N ALA A 18 -11.55 -12.68 5.96
CA ALA A 18 -12.51 -13.33 6.84
C ALA A 18 -12.66 -14.84 6.56
N SER A 19 -12.06 -15.36 5.50
CA SER A 19 -12.04 -16.79 5.15
C SER A 19 -10.89 -17.51 5.83
N GLU A 20 -11.21 -18.56 6.61
CA GLU A 20 -10.20 -19.41 7.25
C GLU A 20 -9.29 -20.14 6.23
N GLU A 21 -9.81 -20.39 5.03
CA GLU A 21 -9.06 -21.03 3.96
C GLU A 21 -8.02 -20.08 3.38
N GLU A 22 -8.41 -18.84 3.12
CA GLU A 22 -7.51 -17.79 2.63
C GLU A 22 -6.44 -17.43 3.67
N LEU A 23 -6.80 -17.38 4.96
CA LEU A 23 -5.82 -17.17 6.03
C LEU A 23 -4.77 -18.29 6.08
N ARG A 24 -5.19 -19.54 5.94
CA ARG A 24 -4.24 -20.68 5.90
C ARG A 24 -3.34 -20.64 4.68
N LEU A 25 -3.86 -20.23 3.51
CA LEU A 25 -3.08 -20.05 2.28
C LEU A 25 -2.00 -18.98 2.47
N LEU A 26 -2.32 -17.90 3.15
CA LEU A 26 -1.38 -16.83 3.49
C LEU A 26 -0.39 -17.22 4.61
N GLY A 27 -0.43 -18.44 5.13
CA GLY A 27 0.40 -18.86 6.25
C GLY A 27 0.10 -18.13 7.56
N ARG A 28 -1.11 -17.55 7.69
CA ARG A 28 -1.49 -16.84 8.92
C ARG A 28 -1.81 -17.83 10.04
N ILE A 29 -1.26 -17.57 11.22
CA ILE A 29 -1.43 -18.43 12.41
C ILE A 29 -2.70 -18.10 13.19
N HIS A 30 -3.30 -16.93 12.96
CA HIS A 30 -4.53 -16.49 13.61
C HIS A 30 -5.77 -16.91 12.80
N THR A 31 -6.88 -17.04 13.50
CA THR A 31 -8.21 -17.26 12.93
C THR A 31 -9.03 -15.98 12.94
N ARG A 32 -10.12 -15.94 12.16
CA ARG A 32 -11.10 -14.85 12.20
C ARG A 32 -11.63 -14.60 13.62
N GLU A 33 -11.89 -15.66 14.38
CA GLU A 33 -12.37 -15.53 15.75
C GLU A 33 -11.32 -14.89 16.67
N GLN A 34 -10.06 -15.28 16.56
CA GLN A 34 -8.96 -14.69 17.33
C GLN A 34 -8.75 -13.21 16.96
N PHE A 35 -8.90 -12.86 15.69
CA PHE A 35 -8.90 -11.46 15.26
C PHE A 35 -10.06 -10.70 15.93
N LEU A 36 -11.29 -11.24 15.91
CA LEU A 36 -12.46 -10.62 16.53
C LEU A 36 -12.28 -10.38 18.03
N GLN A 37 -11.70 -11.36 18.73
CA GLN A 37 -11.36 -11.24 20.16
C GLN A 37 -10.35 -10.10 20.37
N SER A 38 -9.32 -10.01 19.53
CA SER A 38 -8.30 -8.95 19.60
C SER A 38 -8.89 -7.57 19.34
N PHE A 39 -9.79 -7.48 18.34
CA PHE A 39 -10.49 -6.22 18.00
C PHE A 39 -11.38 -5.75 19.17
N ARG A 40 -12.17 -6.66 19.76
CA ARG A 40 -13.01 -6.37 20.94
C ARG A 40 -12.16 -5.94 22.12
N ALA A 41 -11.08 -6.67 22.43
CA ALA A 41 -10.15 -6.32 23.50
C ALA A 41 -9.50 -4.93 23.30
N ALA A 42 -9.25 -4.53 22.05
CA ALA A 42 -8.78 -3.19 21.74
C ALA A 42 -9.87 -2.12 22.04
N ARG A 43 -11.11 -2.38 21.64
CA ARG A 43 -12.26 -1.50 21.97
C ARG A 43 -12.48 -1.38 23.49
N ASP A 44 -12.46 -2.49 24.21
CA ASP A 44 -12.61 -2.53 25.67
C ASP A 44 -11.48 -1.81 26.39
N ALA A 45 -10.28 -1.77 25.79
CA ALA A 45 -9.14 -1.00 26.28
C ALA A 45 -9.22 0.51 25.96
N GLY A 46 -10.30 0.97 25.30
CA GLY A 46 -10.55 2.38 24.99
C GLY A 46 -9.87 2.89 23.72
N PHE A 47 -9.50 2.02 22.77
CA PHE A 47 -9.05 2.46 21.45
C PHE A 47 -10.24 2.84 20.58
N ASP A 48 -10.26 4.09 20.15
CA ASP A 48 -11.26 4.70 19.24
C ASP A 48 -10.68 5.03 17.86
N ASN A 49 -9.51 4.49 17.55
CA ASN A 49 -8.85 4.60 16.25
C ASN A 49 -8.14 3.28 15.92
N ILE A 50 -8.90 2.38 15.28
CA ILE A 50 -8.40 1.06 14.89
C ILE A 50 -8.42 0.97 13.37
N ASN A 51 -7.31 0.54 12.82
CA ASN A 51 -7.19 0.12 11.42
C ASN A 51 -7.33 -1.39 11.32
N VAL A 52 -7.96 -1.85 10.25
CA VAL A 52 -7.98 -3.25 9.83
C VAL A 52 -7.32 -3.37 8.46
N ASP A 53 -6.31 -4.23 8.36
CA ASP A 53 -5.62 -4.52 7.11
C ASP A 53 -6.28 -5.72 6.41
N LEU A 54 -6.61 -5.55 5.13
CA LEU A 54 -7.24 -6.53 4.26
C LEU A 54 -6.42 -6.73 2.99
N MET A 55 -6.42 -7.97 2.49
CA MET A 55 -5.71 -8.34 1.28
C MET A 55 -6.66 -8.99 0.28
N SER A 56 -6.81 -8.38 -0.90
CA SER A 56 -7.56 -8.90 -2.03
C SER A 56 -6.66 -9.62 -3.02
N ALA A 57 -7.26 -10.19 -4.06
CA ALA A 57 -6.59 -10.91 -5.12
C ALA A 57 -5.75 -12.11 -4.63
N LEU A 58 -6.20 -12.78 -3.58
CA LEU A 58 -5.54 -13.99 -3.08
C LEU A 58 -5.76 -15.17 -4.03
N PRO A 59 -4.84 -16.15 -4.10
CA PRO A 59 -5.03 -17.34 -4.90
C PRO A 59 -6.36 -18.06 -4.57
N GLY A 60 -7.19 -18.26 -5.58
CA GLY A 60 -8.51 -18.86 -5.46
C GLY A 60 -9.59 -17.97 -4.84
N GLN A 61 -9.28 -16.73 -4.50
CA GLN A 61 -10.28 -15.79 -3.96
C GLN A 61 -11.27 -15.37 -5.04
N SER A 62 -12.56 -15.49 -4.75
CA SER A 62 -13.62 -14.97 -5.61
C SER A 62 -14.06 -13.57 -5.19
N GLU A 63 -14.75 -12.84 -6.09
CA GLU A 63 -15.37 -11.56 -5.76
C GLU A 63 -16.35 -11.68 -4.57
N GLU A 64 -17.08 -12.80 -4.48
CA GLU A 64 -18.03 -13.06 -3.39
C GLU A 64 -17.29 -13.22 -2.05
N SER A 65 -16.19 -13.98 -2.00
CA SER A 65 -15.37 -14.14 -0.79
C SER A 65 -14.79 -12.81 -0.33
N TRP A 66 -14.34 -11.99 -1.28
CA TRP A 66 -13.87 -10.64 -0.99
C TRP A 66 -14.97 -9.74 -0.42
N GLN A 67 -16.17 -9.81 -1.00
CA GLN A 67 -17.34 -9.07 -0.50
C GLN A 67 -17.76 -9.51 0.90
N GLU A 68 -17.64 -10.79 1.23
CA GLU A 68 -17.89 -11.31 2.58
C GLU A 68 -16.87 -10.76 3.58
N THR A 69 -15.61 -10.70 3.19
CA THR A 69 -14.54 -10.11 4.02
C THR A 69 -14.81 -8.63 4.28
N LEU A 70 -15.19 -7.86 3.25
CA LEU A 70 -15.54 -6.45 3.41
C LEU A 70 -16.74 -6.24 4.33
N ARG A 71 -17.81 -7.03 4.14
CA ARG A 71 -19.00 -6.96 5.02
C ARG A 71 -18.64 -7.24 6.47
N PHE A 72 -17.91 -8.32 6.72
CA PHE A 72 -17.45 -8.68 8.07
C PHE A 72 -16.70 -7.54 8.75
N VAL A 73 -15.79 -6.87 8.05
CA VAL A 73 -15.02 -5.76 8.63
C VAL A 73 -15.86 -4.50 8.80
N CYS A 74 -16.74 -4.20 7.83
CA CYS A 74 -17.63 -3.05 7.92
C CYS A 74 -18.59 -3.14 9.12
N ASP A 75 -19.05 -4.34 9.46
CA ASP A 75 -19.90 -4.59 10.64
C ASP A 75 -19.17 -4.34 11.99
N LEU A 76 -17.83 -4.33 11.99
CA LEU A 76 -17.01 -3.97 13.15
C LEU A 76 -16.79 -2.46 13.30
N GLU A 77 -17.17 -1.68 12.28
CA GLU A 77 -17.07 -0.23 12.24
C GLU A 77 -15.69 0.34 12.63
N PRO A 78 -14.55 -0.17 12.08
CA PRO A 78 -13.25 0.43 12.35
C PRO A 78 -13.22 1.88 11.84
N GLU A 79 -12.29 2.70 12.32
CA GLU A 79 -12.11 4.08 11.86
C GLU A 79 -11.31 4.14 10.56
N HIS A 80 -10.56 3.08 10.27
CA HIS A 80 -9.67 3.02 9.11
C HIS A 80 -9.62 1.60 8.56
N ILE A 81 -9.52 1.48 7.24
CA ILE A 81 -9.36 0.21 6.53
C ILE A 81 -8.25 0.37 5.50
N SER A 82 -7.24 -0.50 5.57
CA SER A 82 -6.25 -0.68 4.51
C SER A 82 -6.68 -1.88 3.67
N ALA A 83 -6.92 -1.68 2.38
CA ALA A 83 -7.30 -2.75 1.46
C ALA A 83 -6.39 -2.69 0.22
N TYR A 84 -5.60 -3.71 0.03
CA TYR A 84 -4.61 -3.80 -1.04
C TYR A 84 -4.59 -5.19 -1.67
N SER A 85 -4.27 -5.26 -2.96
CA SER A 85 -4.11 -6.52 -3.68
C SER A 85 -2.81 -7.22 -3.27
N LEU A 86 -2.83 -8.54 -3.27
CA LEU A 86 -1.64 -9.35 -3.05
C LEU A 86 -0.58 -9.01 -4.10
N ILE A 87 0.64 -8.75 -3.63
CA ILE A 87 1.85 -8.70 -4.46
C ILE A 87 2.68 -9.92 -4.09
N VAL A 88 3.00 -10.73 -5.09
CA VAL A 88 3.83 -11.93 -4.91
C VAL A 88 5.30 -11.52 -5.06
N GLU A 89 5.99 -11.38 -3.92
CA GLU A 89 7.36 -10.88 -3.87
C GLU A 89 8.38 -12.04 -3.89
N GLU A 90 9.49 -11.85 -4.62
CA GLU A 90 10.60 -12.80 -4.64
C GLU A 90 11.14 -13.10 -3.24
N GLY A 91 11.55 -14.35 -3.02
CA GLY A 91 12.06 -14.81 -1.74
C GLY A 91 10.99 -15.15 -0.71
N THR A 92 9.70 -15.13 -1.10
CA THR A 92 8.59 -15.55 -0.23
C THR A 92 8.09 -16.96 -0.63
N PRO A 93 7.51 -17.74 0.30
CA PRO A 93 6.88 -19.02 -0.04
C PRO A 93 5.79 -18.91 -1.12
N LEU A 94 5.06 -17.80 -1.16
CA LEU A 94 4.07 -17.53 -2.21
C LEU A 94 4.72 -17.33 -3.58
N TYR A 95 5.91 -16.75 -3.64
CA TYR A 95 6.64 -16.62 -4.90
C TYR A 95 7.14 -17.98 -5.42
N GLU A 96 7.58 -18.87 -4.53
CA GLU A 96 7.96 -20.23 -4.93
C GLU A 96 6.78 -21.00 -5.53
N GLU A 97 5.56 -20.75 -5.07
CA GLU A 97 4.34 -21.43 -5.54
C GLU A 97 3.71 -20.73 -6.76
N TYR A 98 3.64 -19.39 -6.75
CA TYR A 98 2.86 -18.60 -7.70
C TYR A 98 3.70 -17.71 -8.65
N GLY A 99 5.01 -17.60 -8.47
CA GLY A 99 5.86 -16.69 -9.26
C GLY A 99 5.81 -16.94 -10.77
N GLU A 100 5.81 -18.21 -11.21
CA GLU A 100 5.64 -18.54 -12.65
C GLU A 100 4.24 -18.13 -13.17
N MET A 101 3.22 -18.29 -12.37
CA MET A 101 1.84 -17.89 -12.72
C MET A 101 1.71 -16.38 -12.84
N CYS A 102 2.36 -15.61 -11.95
CA CYS A 102 2.44 -14.16 -12.05
C CYS A 102 3.08 -13.73 -13.38
N ALA A 103 4.22 -14.31 -13.73
CA ALA A 103 4.93 -14.00 -14.97
C ALA A 103 4.10 -14.36 -16.21
N ASP A 104 3.39 -15.49 -16.20
CA ASP A 104 2.50 -15.89 -17.28
C ASP A 104 1.28 -14.95 -17.38
N LEU A 105 0.68 -14.54 -16.26
CA LEU A 105 -0.42 -13.56 -16.26
C LEU A 105 0.03 -12.17 -16.74
N GLU A 106 1.19 -11.71 -16.32
CA GLU A 106 1.77 -10.46 -16.81
C GLU A 106 1.98 -10.48 -18.33
N LYS A 107 2.41 -11.63 -18.85
CA LYS A 107 2.68 -11.81 -20.29
C LYS A 107 1.42 -11.92 -21.15
N TYR A 108 0.39 -12.61 -20.68
CA TYR A 108 -0.79 -12.96 -21.47
C TYR A 108 -2.07 -12.21 -21.07
N GLY A 109 -2.07 -11.53 -19.93
CA GLY A 109 -3.19 -10.73 -19.39
C GLY A 109 -4.21 -11.55 -18.61
N ASP A 110 -4.67 -12.66 -19.16
CA ASP A 110 -5.64 -13.56 -18.55
C ASP A 110 -5.40 -15.03 -18.93
N TYR A 111 -6.07 -15.95 -18.22
CA TYR A 111 -5.92 -17.40 -18.44
C TYR A 111 -6.44 -17.85 -19.82
N ALA A 112 -7.50 -17.21 -20.34
CA ALA A 112 -8.09 -17.58 -21.61
C ALA A 112 -7.17 -17.24 -22.78
N SER A 113 -6.38 -16.18 -22.64
CA SER A 113 -5.38 -15.73 -23.63
C SER A 113 -4.09 -16.54 -23.60
N MET A 114 -3.87 -17.38 -22.59
CA MET A 114 -2.69 -18.24 -22.50
C MET A 114 -2.70 -19.36 -23.54
N PRO A 115 -1.52 -19.83 -24.00
CA PRO A 115 -1.42 -21.07 -24.79
C PRO A 115 -2.04 -22.28 -24.07
N LYS A 116 -2.69 -23.18 -24.82
CA LYS A 116 -3.41 -24.33 -24.25
C LYS A 116 -2.59 -25.16 -23.24
N ARG A 117 -1.28 -25.26 -23.44
CA ARG A 117 -0.36 -25.94 -22.53
C ARG A 117 -0.36 -25.29 -21.13
N LEU A 118 -0.39 -23.97 -21.06
CA LEU A 118 -0.42 -23.23 -19.78
C LEU A 118 -1.81 -23.27 -19.14
N GLN A 119 -2.87 -23.18 -19.95
CA GLN A 119 -4.23 -23.39 -19.44
C GLN A 119 -4.37 -24.75 -18.75
N THR A 120 -3.85 -25.83 -19.40
CA THR A 120 -3.86 -27.17 -18.78
C THR A 120 -2.95 -27.27 -17.54
N LYS A 121 -1.82 -26.54 -17.52
CA LYS A 121 -0.92 -26.50 -16.35
C LYS A 121 -1.63 -25.94 -15.11
N TYR A 122 -2.47 -24.93 -15.30
CA TYR A 122 -3.17 -24.25 -14.21
C TYR A 122 -4.60 -24.77 -13.96
N GLU A 123 -5.06 -25.73 -14.76
CA GLU A 123 -6.38 -26.33 -14.59
C GLU A 123 -6.50 -27.03 -13.23
N GLY A 124 -7.50 -26.59 -12.44
CA GLY A 124 -7.79 -27.16 -11.10
C GLY A 124 -6.87 -26.66 -9.99
N CYS A 125 -5.91 -25.77 -10.24
CA CYS A 125 -5.16 -25.12 -9.17
C CYS A 125 -5.96 -23.91 -8.60
N LYS A 126 -5.57 -23.45 -7.40
CA LYS A 126 -6.04 -22.17 -6.88
C LYS A 126 -5.27 -21.06 -7.58
N CYS A 127 -5.80 -20.62 -8.71
CA CYS A 127 -5.15 -19.60 -9.51
C CYS A 127 -5.25 -18.21 -8.85
N LEU A 128 -4.29 -17.35 -9.16
CA LEU A 128 -4.40 -15.93 -8.87
C LEU A 128 -5.59 -15.36 -9.68
N PRO A 129 -6.38 -14.43 -9.12
CA PRO A 129 -7.34 -13.69 -9.91
C PRO A 129 -6.66 -13.00 -11.10
N ASP A 130 -7.36 -12.93 -12.23
CA ASP A 130 -6.89 -12.14 -13.36
C ASP A 130 -7.05 -10.64 -13.09
N GLU A 131 -6.48 -9.81 -13.97
CA GLU A 131 -6.48 -8.36 -13.82
C GLU A 131 -7.90 -7.77 -13.77
N GLU A 132 -8.86 -8.35 -14.48
CA GLU A 132 -10.24 -7.88 -14.49
C GLU A 132 -10.90 -8.15 -13.13
N THR A 133 -10.74 -9.34 -12.59
CA THR A 133 -11.25 -9.72 -11.26
C THR A 133 -10.65 -8.87 -10.14
N ASP A 134 -9.32 -8.64 -10.14
CA ASP A 134 -8.67 -7.76 -9.16
C ASP A 134 -9.20 -6.33 -9.28
N ARG A 135 -9.35 -5.82 -10.50
CA ARG A 135 -9.93 -4.49 -10.75
C ARG A 135 -11.37 -4.38 -10.24
N ASN A 136 -12.18 -5.42 -10.41
CA ASN A 136 -13.54 -5.47 -9.90
C ASN A 136 -13.56 -5.46 -8.37
N MET A 137 -12.71 -6.25 -7.71
CA MET A 137 -12.55 -6.24 -6.24
C MET A 137 -12.17 -4.84 -5.74
N TYR A 138 -11.21 -4.18 -6.39
CA TYR A 138 -10.81 -2.82 -6.04
C TYR A 138 -11.96 -1.81 -6.18
N HIS A 139 -12.72 -1.86 -7.28
CA HIS A 139 -13.86 -0.98 -7.49
C HIS A 139 -15.00 -1.25 -6.52
N HIS A 140 -15.26 -2.51 -6.22
CA HIS A 140 -16.25 -2.90 -5.24
C HIS A 140 -15.88 -2.36 -3.85
N THR A 141 -14.61 -2.51 -3.44
CA THR A 141 -14.09 -1.96 -2.19
C THR A 141 -14.36 -0.46 -2.07
N LYS A 142 -13.91 0.32 -3.08
CA LYS A 142 -14.12 1.77 -3.10
C LYS A 142 -15.61 2.14 -2.96
N THR A 143 -16.47 1.45 -3.73
CA THR A 143 -17.91 1.78 -3.77
C THR A 143 -18.59 1.42 -2.46
N THR A 144 -18.27 0.27 -1.88
CA THR A 144 -18.83 -0.21 -0.62
C THR A 144 -18.42 0.68 0.54
N LEU A 145 -17.13 0.97 0.66
CA LEU A 145 -16.61 1.80 1.75
C LEU A 145 -17.11 3.23 1.67
N ALA A 146 -17.23 3.81 0.48
CA ALA A 146 -17.80 5.16 0.30
C ALA A 146 -19.24 5.25 0.79
N LYS A 147 -20.07 4.23 0.55
CA LYS A 147 -21.47 4.19 1.05
C LYS A 147 -21.56 4.15 2.58
N LEU A 148 -20.50 3.67 3.25
CA LEU A 148 -20.40 3.55 4.70
C LEU A 148 -19.63 4.72 5.35
N GLY A 149 -19.35 5.78 4.58
CA GLY A 149 -18.74 7.01 5.06
C GLY A 149 -17.22 6.94 5.20
N TYR A 150 -16.57 5.97 4.57
CA TYR A 150 -15.11 5.96 4.45
C TYR A 150 -14.69 6.71 3.19
N GLU A 151 -13.76 7.63 3.34
CA GLU A 151 -13.13 8.34 2.24
C GLU A 151 -11.79 7.69 1.89
N ARG A 152 -11.58 7.39 0.62
CA ARG A 152 -10.27 6.95 0.15
C ARG A 152 -9.36 8.17 0.04
N TYR A 153 -8.28 8.22 0.80
CA TYR A 153 -7.35 9.35 0.80
C TYR A 153 -6.02 9.06 0.08
N GLU A 154 -5.73 7.78 -0.18
CA GLU A 154 -4.63 7.32 -1.04
C GLU A 154 -5.01 5.98 -1.71
N ILE A 155 -4.12 5.35 -2.46
CA ILE A 155 -4.43 4.20 -3.34
C ILE A 155 -5.12 3.06 -2.57
N SER A 156 -4.61 2.71 -1.39
CA SER A 156 -4.99 1.50 -0.65
C SER A 156 -5.70 1.78 0.68
N ASN A 157 -5.77 3.04 1.13
CA ASN A 157 -6.25 3.37 2.46
C ASN A 157 -7.54 4.19 2.44
N TYR A 158 -8.46 3.79 3.30
CA TYR A 158 -9.79 4.36 3.49
C TYR A 158 -9.98 4.72 4.95
N ALA A 159 -10.54 5.88 5.23
CA ALA A 159 -10.75 6.34 6.60
C ALA A 159 -12.09 7.03 6.77
N LYS A 160 -12.66 6.96 7.96
CA LYS A 160 -13.71 7.88 8.40
C LYS A 160 -13.11 9.29 8.51
N LYS A 161 -13.95 10.31 8.46
CA LYS A 161 -13.51 11.72 8.52
C LYS A 161 -12.53 11.94 9.69
N ASP A 162 -11.42 12.61 9.41
CA ASP A 162 -10.34 12.96 10.35
C ASP A 162 -9.62 11.74 10.98
N ARG A 163 -9.72 10.56 10.37
CA ARG A 163 -9.09 9.31 10.84
C ARG A 163 -8.00 8.78 9.90
N ASN A 164 -7.54 9.59 8.95
CA ASN A 164 -6.40 9.24 8.09
C ASN A 164 -5.17 8.87 8.93
N CYS A 165 -4.37 7.95 8.41
CA CYS A 165 -3.10 7.61 9.05
C CYS A 165 -2.05 8.68 8.76
N ARG A 166 -1.81 9.58 9.74
CA ARG A 166 -0.83 10.68 9.61
C ARG A 166 0.59 10.18 9.30
N HIS A 167 0.94 9.00 9.78
CA HIS A 167 2.23 8.38 9.53
C HIS A 167 2.37 8.04 8.04
N ASN A 168 1.37 7.36 7.44
CA ASN A 168 1.38 7.05 6.02
C ASN A 168 1.34 8.33 5.17
N GLU A 169 0.48 9.29 5.51
CA GLU A 169 0.46 10.59 4.83
C GLU A 169 1.82 11.30 4.90
N GLY A 170 2.56 11.16 6.01
CA GLY A 170 3.91 11.70 6.16
C GLY A 170 4.86 11.13 5.11
N TYR A 171 4.84 9.83 4.87
CA TYR A 171 5.63 9.20 3.81
C TYR A 171 5.22 9.69 2.42
N TRP A 172 3.91 9.70 2.10
CA TRP A 172 3.43 10.16 0.80
C TRP A 172 3.67 11.65 0.54
N GLN A 173 3.86 12.44 1.59
CA GLN A 173 4.24 13.86 1.52
C GLN A 173 5.75 14.08 1.62
N ARG A 174 6.54 13.02 1.61
CA ARG A 174 8.00 13.05 1.74
C ARG A 174 8.48 13.87 2.96
N LYS A 175 7.80 13.72 4.10
CA LYS A 175 8.23 14.34 5.37
C LYS A 175 9.39 13.57 5.97
N ASP A 176 10.26 14.28 6.67
CA ASP A 176 11.31 13.66 7.46
C ASP A 176 10.74 12.67 8.47
N TYR A 177 11.42 11.54 8.60
CA TYR A 177 11.12 10.53 9.61
C TYR A 177 12.40 9.88 10.11
N LEU A 178 12.40 9.50 11.38
CA LEU A 178 13.49 8.79 12.03
C LEU A 178 13.02 7.39 12.43
N GLY A 179 13.65 6.38 11.86
CA GLY A 179 13.41 4.97 12.19
C GLY A 179 14.08 4.61 13.53
N LEU A 180 13.31 3.99 14.40
CA LEU A 180 13.78 3.51 15.69
C LEU A 180 13.73 1.99 15.72
N GLY A 181 14.82 1.37 16.12
CA GLY A 181 14.93 -0.08 16.24
C GLY A 181 15.71 -0.73 15.10
N LEU A 182 15.76 -2.05 15.16
CA LEU A 182 16.45 -2.94 14.23
C LEU A 182 15.84 -2.83 12.83
N GLY A 183 16.68 -2.67 11.80
CA GLY A 183 16.24 -2.60 10.40
C GLY A 183 15.39 -1.38 10.04
N ALA A 184 15.24 -0.40 10.94
CA ALA A 184 14.36 0.74 10.71
C ALA A 184 14.99 1.78 9.77
N ALA A 185 14.26 2.15 8.71
CA ALA A 185 14.69 3.17 7.76
C ALA A 185 14.40 4.59 8.25
N SER A 186 15.19 5.54 7.78
CA SER A 186 15.06 6.97 8.09
C SER A 186 15.24 7.81 6.82
N LEU A 187 14.58 8.96 6.80
CA LEU A 187 14.84 10.06 5.87
C LEU A 187 14.87 11.34 6.66
N VAL A 188 16.01 12.01 6.72
CA VAL A 188 16.19 13.27 7.44
C VAL A 188 16.85 14.28 6.50
N GLY A 189 16.09 15.28 6.11
CA GLY A 189 16.52 16.19 5.04
C GLY A 189 16.73 15.44 3.74
N ARG A 190 17.99 15.30 3.32
CA ARG A 190 18.40 14.57 2.12
C ARG A 190 19.13 13.25 2.42
N GLU A 191 19.33 12.94 3.69
CA GLU A 191 20.02 11.74 4.10
C GLU A 191 19.01 10.61 4.34
N ARG A 192 19.17 9.53 3.58
CA ARG A 192 18.47 8.25 3.79
C ARG A 192 19.45 7.25 4.39
N PHE A 193 19.00 6.51 5.38
CA PHE A 193 19.78 5.43 5.97
C PHE A 193 18.86 4.41 6.64
N THR A 194 19.40 3.21 6.87
CA THR A 194 18.71 2.13 7.58
C THR A 194 19.54 1.76 8.81
N ASN A 195 18.91 1.41 9.91
CA ASN A 195 19.62 0.77 11.01
C ASN A 195 19.95 -0.67 10.61
N THR A 196 21.06 -1.21 11.13
CA THR A 196 21.44 -2.61 10.87
C THR A 196 20.31 -3.57 11.17
N SER A 197 20.16 -4.60 10.36
CA SER A 197 19.24 -5.73 10.59
C SER A 197 19.87 -6.85 11.42
N ASP A 198 21.16 -6.77 11.74
CA ASP A 198 21.83 -7.71 12.64
C ASP A 198 21.56 -7.34 14.11
N MET A 199 20.93 -8.26 14.84
CA MET A 199 20.53 -8.05 16.23
C MET A 199 21.76 -7.87 17.15
N SER A 200 22.85 -8.62 16.93
CA SER A 200 24.04 -8.56 17.77
C SER A 200 24.74 -7.23 17.59
N GLU A 201 24.94 -6.81 16.33
CA GLU A 201 25.52 -5.52 15.98
C GLU A 201 24.69 -4.36 16.53
N TYR A 202 23.38 -4.44 16.42
CA TYR A 202 22.46 -3.42 16.95
C TYR A 202 22.59 -3.28 18.47
N LEU A 203 22.59 -4.40 19.22
CA LEU A 203 22.69 -4.39 20.67
C LEU A 203 24.07 -3.90 21.17
N GLU A 204 25.15 -4.37 20.54
CA GLU A 204 26.51 -3.98 20.89
C GLU A 204 26.78 -2.49 20.66
N ASN A 205 26.15 -1.90 19.63
CA ASN A 205 26.39 -0.52 19.22
C ASN A 205 25.20 0.41 19.47
N SER A 206 24.17 0.01 20.20
CA SER A 206 22.93 0.79 20.43
C SER A 206 23.16 2.18 21.04
N GLY A 207 24.31 2.39 21.74
CA GLY A 207 24.75 3.68 22.25
C GLY A 207 25.48 4.57 21.22
N ASN A 208 25.74 4.08 20.01
CA ASN A 208 26.44 4.80 18.96
C ASN A 208 25.68 4.70 17.62
N LEU A 209 24.81 5.68 17.37
CA LEU A 209 23.94 5.71 16.19
C LEU A 209 24.72 5.64 14.86
N GLU A 210 25.94 6.16 14.82
CA GLU A 210 26.74 6.12 13.60
C GLU A 210 27.18 4.69 13.23
N LYS A 211 27.35 3.82 14.22
CA LYS A 211 27.78 2.44 14.01
C LYS A 211 26.61 1.51 13.60
N ILE A 212 25.38 1.85 14.00
CA ILE A 212 24.22 1.03 13.65
C ILE A 212 23.58 1.44 12.33
N ARG A 213 23.96 2.58 11.74
CA ARG A 213 23.39 3.07 10.48
C ARG A 213 24.13 2.47 9.29
N THR A 214 23.35 1.83 8.42
CA THR A 214 23.79 1.24 7.14
C THR A 214 23.10 1.90 5.97
N ASP A 215 23.42 1.50 4.76
CA ASP A 215 22.74 1.89 3.51
C ASP A 215 22.54 3.42 3.40
N ARG A 216 23.60 4.17 3.72
CA ARG A 216 23.55 5.63 3.69
C ARG A 216 23.58 6.15 2.28
N GLU A 217 22.63 7.00 1.97
CA GLU A 217 22.50 7.66 0.69
C GLU A 217 22.20 9.15 0.90
N THR A 218 22.85 10.00 0.14
CA THR A 218 22.50 11.42 0.06
C THR A 218 21.73 11.65 -1.24
N LEU A 219 20.46 11.94 -1.12
CA LEU A 219 19.57 12.14 -2.27
C LEU A 219 20.01 13.37 -3.09
N THR A 220 20.03 13.22 -4.40
CA THR A 220 20.18 14.34 -5.32
C THR A 220 18.92 15.17 -5.34
N ARG A 221 18.96 16.33 -5.99
CA ARG A 221 17.77 17.15 -6.17
C ARG A 221 16.76 16.49 -7.12
N GLU A 222 17.27 15.76 -8.09
CA GLU A 222 16.51 14.97 -9.05
C GLU A 222 15.76 13.85 -8.32
N ASP A 223 16.43 13.13 -7.41
CA ASP A 223 15.78 12.11 -6.57
C ASP A 223 14.65 12.72 -5.74
N GLU A 224 14.89 13.87 -5.10
CA GLU A 224 13.86 14.56 -4.31
C GLU A 224 12.65 14.96 -5.15
N MET A 225 12.85 15.46 -6.39
CA MET A 225 11.76 15.80 -7.31
C MET A 225 11.01 14.55 -7.77
N GLY A 226 11.72 13.47 -8.10
CA GLY A 226 11.13 12.18 -8.46
C GLY A 226 10.27 11.62 -7.33
N GLU A 227 10.80 11.58 -6.12
CA GLU A 227 10.06 11.13 -4.94
C GLU A 227 8.84 11.99 -4.62
N PHE A 228 8.95 13.30 -4.73
CA PHE A 228 7.83 14.21 -4.53
C PHE A 228 6.67 13.88 -5.47
N MET A 229 6.97 13.57 -6.74
CA MET A 229 5.96 13.15 -7.72
C MET A 229 5.47 11.73 -7.45
N PHE A 230 6.37 10.76 -7.36
CA PHE A 230 6.07 9.35 -7.16
C PHE A 230 5.23 9.10 -5.90
N LEU A 231 5.65 9.61 -4.75
CA LEU A 231 4.96 9.45 -3.48
C LEU A 231 3.66 10.28 -3.44
N GLY A 232 3.72 11.52 -3.93
CA GLY A 232 2.57 12.43 -3.89
C GLY A 232 1.41 12.00 -4.79
N LEU A 233 1.67 11.33 -5.92
CA LEU A 233 0.65 10.78 -6.81
C LEU A 233 -0.11 9.59 -6.20
N ARG A 234 0.41 8.96 -5.13
CA ARG A 234 -0.35 7.96 -4.37
C ARG A 234 -1.56 8.56 -3.66
N MET A 235 -1.47 9.83 -3.26
CA MET A 235 -2.59 10.52 -2.60
C MET A 235 -3.71 10.82 -3.60
N THR A 236 -4.97 10.62 -3.20
CA THR A 236 -6.12 10.94 -4.06
C THR A 236 -6.19 12.41 -4.45
N LYS A 237 -5.71 13.30 -3.58
CA LYS A 237 -5.57 14.74 -3.86
C LYS A 237 -4.40 15.07 -4.79
N GLY A 238 -3.52 14.10 -5.07
CA GLY A 238 -2.36 14.27 -5.93
C GLY A 238 -1.34 15.31 -5.44
N VAL A 239 -0.50 15.79 -6.35
CA VAL A 239 0.63 16.68 -6.13
C VAL A 239 0.23 18.13 -6.39
N SER A 240 0.59 19.04 -5.49
CA SER A 240 0.39 20.48 -5.65
C SER A 240 1.50 21.10 -6.50
N LYS A 241 1.14 21.77 -7.60
CA LYS A 241 2.09 22.52 -8.45
C LYS A 241 2.73 23.67 -7.69
N LYS A 242 1.97 24.31 -6.82
CA LYS A 242 2.44 25.40 -5.96
C LYS A 242 3.49 24.89 -4.96
N ASP A 243 3.22 23.78 -4.26
CA ASP A 243 4.15 23.23 -3.27
C ASP A 243 5.46 22.79 -3.95
N PHE A 244 5.37 22.17 -5.15
CA PHE A 244 6.55 21.82 -5.94
C PHE A 244 7.39 23.05 -6.31
N GLN A 245 6.73 24.10 -6.79
CA GLN A 245 7.40 25.36 -7.14
C GLN A 245 8.06 26.01 -5.91
N GLU A 246 7.39 26.02 -4.78
CA GLU A 246 7.92 26.59 -3.53
C GLU A 246 9.13 25.78 -3.01
N TYR A 247 9.06 24.44 -3.08
CA TYR A 247 10.10 23.55 -2.57
C TYR A 247 11.33 23.52 -3.50
N PHE A 248 11.10 23.44 -4.81
CA PHE A 248 12.18 23.24 -5.78
C PHE A 248 12.55 24.51 -6.58
N GLY A 249 11.84 25.62 -6.44
CA GLY A 249 12.11 26.87 -7.18
C GLY A 249 11.93 26.75 -8.71
N THR A 250 11.24 25.71 -9.18
CA THR A 250 10.96 25.45 -10.60
C THR A 250 9.57 24.81 -10.73
N SER A 251 8.93 24.94 -11.90
CA SER A 251 7.62 24.33 -12.10
C SER A 251 7.74 22.85 -12.49
N ILE A 252 6.67 22.07 -12.18
CA ILE A 252 6.56 20.67 -12.58
C ILE A 252 6.65 20.53 -14.10
N GLU A 253 6.01 21.43 -14.84
CA GLU A 253 5.98 21.39 -16.31
C GLU A 253 7.36 21.56 -16.92
N LYS A 254 8.24 22.33 -16.29
CA LYS A 254 9.60 22.54 -16.79
C LYS A 254 10.44 21.25 -16.69
N ILE A 255 10.19 20.42 -15.67
CA ILE A 255 10.94 19.19 -15.41
C ILE A 255 10.25 18.01 -16.09
N TYR A 256 8.94 17.88 -15.93
CA TYR A 256 8.15 16.69 -16.30
C TYR A 256 7.12 16.96 -17.42
N GLY A 257 7.28 18.04 -18.20
CA GLY A 257 6.30 18.45 -19.21
C GLY A 257 5.91 17.34 -20.18
N GLU A 258 6.89 16.61 -20.72
CA GLU A 258 6.65 15.49 -21.64
C GLU A 258 5.89 14.33 -20.99
N VAL A 259 6.26 13.96 -19.76
CA VAL A 259 5.58 12.92 -18.99
C VAL A 259 4.14 13.31 -18.68
N LEU A 260 3.92 14.58 -18.27
CA LEU A 260 2.59 15.11 -18.00
C LEU A 260 1.70 15.11 -19.26
N GLU A 261 2.22 15.58 -20.37
CA GLU A 261 1.47 15.58 -21.65
C GLU A 261 1.12 14.15 -22.09
N LYS A 262 2.08 13.23 -22.02
CA LYS A 262 1.88 11.81 -22.33
C LYS A 262 0.68 11.24 -21.56
N TYR A 263 0.70 11.35 -20.24
CA TYR A 263 -0.31 10.72 -19.40
C TYR A 263 -1.64 11.48 -19.32
N LYS A 264 -1.64 12.81 -19.48
CA LYS A 264 -2.88 13.59 -19.66
C LYS A 264 -3.59 13.21 -20.96
N LYS A 265 -2.84 13.08 -22.07
CA LYS A 265 -3.39 12.65 -23.37
C LYS A 265 -3.98 11.24 -23.32
N GLN A 266 -3.40 10.35 -22.51
CA GLN A 266 -3.92 9.01 -22.27
C GLN A 266 -5.10 8.97 -21.27
N GLY A 267 -5.44 10.10 -20.65
CA GLY A 267 -6.49 10.16 -19.63
C GLY A 267 -6.11 9.50 -18.29
N LEU A 268 -4.80 9.29 -18.03
CA LEU A 268 -4.30 8.65 -16.81
C LEU A 268 -3.96 9.67 -15.72
N LEU A 269 -3.63 10.91 -16.08
CA LEU A 269 -3.45 12.02 -15.17
C LEU A 269 -4.53 13.09 -15.41
N LEU A 270 -4.96 13.72 -14.33
CA LEU A 270 -5.86 14.87 -14.32
C LEU A 270 -5.13 16.06 -13.70
N GLU A 271 -5.51 17.26 -14.16
CA GLU A 271 -5.08 18.51 -13.54
C GLU A 271 -6.33 19.28 -13.11
N GLU A 272 -6.48 19.46 -11.80
CA GLU A 272 -7.62 20.14 -11.19
C GLU A 272 -7.12 21.02 -10.04
N ASP A 273 -7.62 22.24 -9.93
CA ASP A 273 -7.31 23.19 -8.85
C ASP A 273 -5.81 23.37 -8.55
N GLY A 274 -4.98 23.37 -9.60
CA GLY A 274 -3.53 23.51 -9.49
C GLY A 274 -2.83 22.27 -8.90
N ARG A 275 -3.49 21.13 -8.97
CA ARG A 275 -2.95 19.82 -8.56
C ARG A 275 -2.95 18.84 -9.72
N ILE A 276 -2.01 17.91 -9.67
CA ILE A 276 -1.90 16.80 -10.62
C ILE A 276 -2.21 15.52 -9.85
N CYS A 277 -3.20 14.76 -10.28
CA CYS A 277 -3.60 13.51 -9.63
C CYS A 277 -3.82 12.40 -10.65
N LEU A 278 -3.77 11.16 -10.19
CA LEU A 278 -4.14 10.00 -10.98
C LEU A 278 -5.65 10.03 -11.25
N SER A 279 -6.03 9.78 -12.50
CA SER A 279 -7.42 9.52 -12.86
C SER A 279 -7.87 8.15 -12.32
N ARG A 280 -9.16 7.83 -12.47
CA ARG A 280 -9.65 6.49 -12.17
C ARG A 280 -8.92 5.40 -12.95
N ALA A 281 -8.64 5.62 -14.23
CA ALA A 281 -7.86 4.70 -15.06
C ALA A 281 -6.39 4.69 -14.66
N GLY A 282 -5.81 5.85 -14.34
CA GLY A 282 -4.42 5.98 -13.93
C GLY A 282 -4.08 5.23 -12.64
N ILE A 283 -5.03 5.06 -11.73
CA ILE A 283 -4.81 4.31 -10.49
C ILE A 283 -4.49 2.84 -10.78
N HIS A 284 -5.14 2.23 -11.78
CA HIS A 284 -4.90 0.82 -12.12
C HIS A 284 -3.52 0.55 -12.70
N VAL A 285 -2.90 1.55 -13.29
CA VAL A 285 -1.55 1.50 -13.86
C VAL A 285 -0.61 2.45 -13.13
N SER A 286 -0.91 2.74 -11.87
CA SER A 286 -0.24 3.77 -11.08
C SER A 286 1.27 3.57 -10.99
N ASN A 287 1.74 2.32 -10.83
CA ASN A 287 3.16 2.03 -10.75
C ASN A 287 3.90 2.46 -12.03
N ALA A 288 3.34 2.14 -13.20
CA ALA A 288 3.93 2.53 -14.48
C ALA A 288 3.92 4.06 -14.66
N VAL A 289 2.80 4.72 -14.32
CA VAL A 289 2.71 6.20 -14.39
C VAL A 289 3.70 6.85 -13.44
N MET A 290 3.79 6.37 -12.20
CA MET A 290 4.67 6.94 -11.18
C MET A 290 6.15 6.70 -11.48
N ALA A 291 6.51 5.55 -12.07
CA ALA A 291 7.89 5.23 -12.43
C ALA A 291 8.49 6.20 -13.46
N ASP A 292 7.69 6.73 -14.39
CA ASP A 292 8.16 7.70 -15.40
C ASP A 292 8.53 9.07 -14.81
N PHE A 293 8.27 9.31 -13.52
CA PHE A 293 8.72 10.51 -12.80
C PHE A 293 10.07 10.33 -12.11
N LEU A 294 10.65 9.14 -12.12
CA LEU A 294 12.02 8.91 -11.64
C LEU A 294 12.99 9.38 -12.73
N LEU A 295 13.91 10.29 -12.39
CA LEU A 295 14.85 10.93 -13.32
C LEU A 295 16.15 10.14 -13.43
#